data_5a04756da49a3c8e81a8033bba67324f
#
_entry.id   5a04756da49a3c8e81a8033bba67324f
#
_cell.length_a   1.000
_cell.length_b   1.000
_cell.length_c   1.000
_cell.angle_alpha   90.00
_cell.angle_beta   90.00
_cell.angle_gamma   90.00
#
_symmetry.space_group_name_H-M   'P 1'
#
loop_
_entity.id
_entity.type
_entity.pdbx_description
1 polymer ?
#
loop_
_entity_poly.entity_id
_entity_poly.type
_entity_poly.pdbx_seq_one_letter_code
_entity_poly.pdbx_strand_id
1 'polypeptide(L)'
;MKISVVMATYNGGKYLREQLDTIRLQTQSVDELIICDDCSGDDTVGIAERYISEYGLQESWRVIVNEQNMGYADNFNKVTLMASGDYIFFADQDDLWLPDKVEKMVAVMEEHEDCVVLCTDYEPMYDGIDASHAPRKIMDKMPDNNLLEKITLSPGSVYIGALGCCMCVRRNFYHEISPYWFDGWAQDDRMWRLAQCAEGCYLLHSNLVRHRIHGNNTATYGKYHTVEKRVKLFTAMQNADQAMKKMLEDRGKWKESVMMEKHNRMMEHRIRLIRDRHFAGCIPLLGYLGYYQKVKSYLVEIGIAVKKK
;
A
#
# COMPACT_ATOMS: atom_id res chain seq x y z
N MET A 1 23.66 9.34 3.44
CA MET A 1 22.24 9.12 3.08
C MET A 1 22.20 8.54 1.67
N LYS A 2 21.59 7.38 1.50
CA LYS A 2 21.42 6.68 0.22
C LYS A 2 19.93 6.43 -0.04
N ILE A 3 19.48 6.60 -1.28
CA ILE A 3 18.08 6.51 -1.69
C ILE A 3 17.90 5.35 -2.66
N SER A 4 17.06 4.40 -2.31
CA SER A 4 16.63 3.31 -3.19
C SER A 4 15.20 3.52 -3.65
N VAL A 5 14.95 3.19 -4.91
CA VAL A 5 13.61 2.97 -5.44
C VAL A 5 13.44 1.50 -5.73
N VAL A 6 12.31 0.93 -5.36
CA VAL A 6 11.93 -0.43 -5.70
C VAL A 6 10.67 -0.43 -6.55
N MET A 7 10.67 -1.23 -7.61
CA MET A 7 9.56 -1.31 -8.55
C MET A 7 9.23 -2.79 -8.83
N ALA A 8 7.98 -3.17 -8.65
CA ALA A 8 7.46 -4.44 -9.11
C ALA A 8 6.80 -4.24 -10.47
N THR A 9 7.14 -5.09 -11.46
CA THR A 9 6.57 -5.01 -12.82
C THR A 9 5.88 -6.31 -13.20
N TYR A 10 4.78 -6.20 -13.95
CA TYR A 10 4.10 -7.30 -14.63
C TYR A 10 3.27 -6.76 -15.80
N ASN A 11 3.66 -7.08 -17.05
CA ASN A 11 3.02 -6.63 -18.28
C ASN A 11 2.81 -5.11 -18.32
N GLY A 12 3.87 -4.34 -17.96
CA GLY A 12 3.86 -2.88 -17.79
C GLY A 12 4.46 -2.11 -18.97
N GLY A 13 4.85 -2.77 -20.05
CA GLY A 13 5.63 -2.18 -21.14
C GLY A 13 5.03 -0.91 -21.73
N LYS A 14 3.71 -0.74 -21.69
CA LYS A 14 3.04 0.47 -22.20
C LYS A 14 3.44 1.75 -21.51
N TYR A 15 3.67 1.72 -20.18
CA TYR A 15 3.85 2.94 -19.36
C TYR A 15 5.25 3.05 -18.75
N LEU A 16 5.96 1.93 -18.66
CA LEU A 16 7.20 1.81 -17.91
C LEU A 16 8.24 2.88 -18.26
N ARG A 17 8.45 3.17 -19.55
CA ARG A 17 9.45 4.16 -19.99
C ARG A 17 9.17 5.55 -19.40
N GLU A 18 7.90 5.98 -19.45
CA GLU A 18 7.48 7.27 -18.92
C GLU A 18 7.70 7.36 -17.41
N GLN A 19 7.39 6.29 -16.67
CA GLN A 19 7.65 6.21 -15.24
C GLN A 19 9.17 6.25 -14.92
N LEU A 20 9.98 5.52 -15.67
CA LEU A 20 11.43 5.55 -15.47
C LEU A 20 12.02 6.94 -15.71
N ASP A 21 11.51 7.71 -16.70
CA ASP A 21 11.91 9.09 -16.92
C ASP A 21 11.63 9.96 -15.69
N THR A 22 10.46 9.81 -15.04
CA THR A 22 10.12 10.61 -13.86
C THR A 22 10.99 10.27 -12.65
N ILE A 23 11.45 9.03 -12.51
CA ILE A 23 12.39 8.64 -11.44
C ILE A 23 13.79 9.19 -11.73
N ARG A 24 14.27 9.10 -12.98
CA ARG A 24 15.59 9.59 -13.37
C ARG A 24 15.72 11.11 -13.26
N LEU A 25 14.63 11.82 -13.51
CA LEU A 25 14.60 13.30 -13.57
C LEU A 25 14.22 13.94 -12.22
N GLN A 26 14.29 13.20 -11.11
CA GLN A 26 14.07 13.78 -9.79
C GLN A 26 15.11 14.85 -9.46
N THR A 27 14.68 15.94 -8.77
CA THR A 27 15.59 17.03 -8.32
C THR A 27 16.64 16.51 -7.34
N GLN A 28 16.25 15.58 -6.46
CA GLN A 28 17.19 14.78 -5.67
C GLN A 28 17.37 13.41 -6.34
N SER A 29 18.59 13.13 -6.77
CA SER A 29 18.91 11.90 -7.50
C SER A 29 18.66 10.64 -6.66
N VAL A 30 18.23 9.59 -7.35
CA VAL A 30 18.07 8.24 -6.79
C VAL A 30 19.39 7.49 -6.97
N ASP A 31 19.92 6.94 -5.88
CA ASP A 31 21.20 6.20 -5.88
C ASP A 31 21.05 4.77 -6.39
N GLU A 32 19.86 4.17 -6.28
CA GLU A 32 19.58 2.80 -6.67
C GLU A 32 18.13 2.64 -7.14
N LEU A 33 17.93 2.00 -8.30
CA LEU A 33 16.62 1.47 -8.71
C LEU A 33 16.71 -0.03 -8.93
N ILE A 34 15.84 -0.78 -8.27
CA ILE A 34 15.69 -2.22 -8.47
C ILE A 34 14.31 -2.49 -9.04
N ILE A 35 14.27 -2.97 -10.27
CA ILE A 35 13.05 -3.42 -10.95
C ILE A 35 12.97 -4.92 -10.81
N CYS A 36 11.90 -5.45 -10.22
CA CYS A 36 11.66 -6.89 -10.12
C CYS A 36 10.45 -7.27 -10.97
N ASP A 37 10.72 -7.94 -12.07
CA ASP A 37 9.69 -8.38 -13.02
C ASP A 37 9.10 -9.73 -12.62
N ASP A 38 7.79 -9.81 -12.58
CA ASP A 38 7.03 -10.97 -12.15
C ASP A 38 6.61 -11.88 -13.30
N CYS A 39 7.55 -12.20 -14.19
CA CYS A 39 7.36 -13.01 -15.39
C CYS A 39 6.43 -12.35 -16.42
N SER A 40 6.73 -11.11 -16.83
CA SER A 40 5.99 -10.42 -17.91
C SER A 40 6.02 -11.20 -19.22
N GLY A 41 4.88 -11.23 -19.89
CA GLY A 41 4.72 -11.83 -21.23
C GLY A 41 4.88 -10.83 -22.36
N ASP A 42 5.00 -9.54 -22.04
CA ASP A 42 5.25 -8.44 -22.99
C ASP A 42 6.72 -7.98 -22.96
N ASP A 43 7.05 -6.89 -23.61
CA ASP A 43 8.43 -6.37 -23.70
C ASP A 43 8.87 -5.54 -22.47
N THR A 44 8.21 -5.70 -21.32
CA THR A 44 8.50 -4.94 -20.08
C THR A 44 10.00 -5.00 -19.70
N VAL A 45 10.56 -6.21 -19.63
CA VAL A 45 11.99 -6.43 -19.28
C VAL A 45 12.90 -5.77 -20.30
N GLY A 46 12.64 -6.02 -21.60
CA GLY A 46 13.46 -5.43 -22.67
C GLY A 46 13.43 -3.90 -22.68
N ILE A 47 12.28 -3.28 -22.36
CA ILE A 47 12.16 -1.83 -22.24
C ILE A 47 13.04 -1.32 -21.09
N ALA A 48 12.99 -1.96 -19.92
CA ALA A 48 13.77 -1.57 -18.75
C ALA A 48 15.29 -1.68 -19.01
N GLU A 49 15.75 -2.81 -19.57
CA GLU A 49 17.16 -3.04 -19.89
C GLU A 49 17.69 -2.06 -20.93
N ARG A 50 16.94 -1.80 -22.01
CA ARG A 50 17.32 -0.80 -23.02
C ARG A 50 17.37 0.60 -22.42
N TYR A 51 16.42 0.96 -21.54
CA TYR A 51 16.42 2.24 -20.85
C TYR A 51 17.68 2.42 -20.00
N ILE A 52 18.01 1.43 -19.17
CA ILE A 52 19.22 1.44 -18.32
C ILE A 52 20.47 1.62 -19.18
N SER A 53 20.56 0.89 -20.30
CA SER A 53 21.70 0.99 -21.24
C SER A 53 21.79 2.35 -21.93
N GLU A 54 20.67 2.87 -22.40
CA GLU A 54 20.56 4.15 -23.12
C GLU A 54 21.07 5.33 -22.27
N TYR A 55 20.78 5.31 -20.98
CA TYR A 55 21.16 6.39 -20.07
C TYR A 55 22.41 6.10 -19.22
N GLY A 56 23.10 4.97 -19.44
CA GLY A 56 24.34 4.62 -18.73
C GLY A 56 24.13 4.37 -17.23
N LEU A 57 23.01 3.76 -16.84
CA LEU A 57 22.59 3.58 -15.44
C LEU A 57 22.96 2.22 -14.83
N GLN A 58 23.75 1.38 -15.49
CA GLN A 58 24.02 -0.02 -15.13
C GLN A 58 24.65 -0.20 -13.73
N GLU A 59 25.39 0.82 -13.24
CA GLU A 59 26.00 0.78 -11.91
C GLU A 59 25.00 1.01 -10.77
N SER A 60 23.84 1.63 -11.06
CA SER A 60 22.87 2.05 -10.06
C SER A 60 21.47 1.46 -10.25
N TRP A 61 21.13 1.08 -11.47
CA TRP A 61 19.81 0.51 -11.81
C TRP A 61 19.96 -0.89 -12.34
N ARG A 62 19.06 -1.80 -11.90
CA ARG A 62 19.06 -3.20 -12.35
C ARG A 62 17.67 -3.77 -12.48
N VAL A 63 17.55 -4.75 -13.38
CA VAL A 63 16.35 -5.57 -13.57
C VAL A 63 16.61 -6.97 -13.04
N ILE A 64 15.64 -7.52 -12.34
CA ILE A 64 15.61 -8.91 -11.85
C ILE A 64 14.31 -9.51 -12.38
N VAL A 65 14.39 -10.72 -12.94
CA VAL A 65 13.21 -11.47 -13.41
C VAL A 65 12.97 -12.62 -12.47
N ASN A 66 11.74 -12.79 -12.00
CA ASN A 66 11.35 -13.93 -11.18
C ASN A 66 11.31 -15.21 -12.01
N GLU A 67 11.56 -16.35 -11.40
CA GLU A 67 11.43 -17.68 -12.05
C GLU A 67 9.96 -18.05 -12.30
N GLN A 68 9.05 -17.51 -11.49
CA GLN A 68 7.61 -17.70 -11.58
C GLN A 68 6.87 -16.45 -11.09
N ASN A 69 5.65 -16.26 -11.53
CA ASN A 69 4.81 -15.17 -11.05
C ASN A 69 4.45 -15.39 -9.57
N MET A 70 4.89 -14.48 -8.70
CA MET A 70 4.68 -14.52 -7.26
C MET A 70 3.47 -13.66 -6.81
N GLY A 71 3.00 -12.80 -7.68
CA GLY A 71 2.03 -11.76 -7.35
C GLY A 71 2.68 -10.52 -6.75
N TYR A 72 2.00 -9.38 -6.88
CA TYR A 72 2.55 -8.07 -6.56
C TYR A 72 3.06 -7.93 -5.10
N ALA A 73 2.35 -8.51 -4.13
CA ALA A 73 2.69 -8.37 -2.71
C ALA A 73 4.04 -9.03 -2.37
N ASP A 74 4.23 -10.26 -2.81
CA ASP A 74 5.45 -11.02 -2.55
C ASP A 74 6.61 -10.51 -3.41
N ASN A 75 6.33 -10.05 -4.64
CA ASN A 75 7.32 -9.41 -5.50
C ASN A 75 7.85 -8.10 -4.89
N PHE A 76 6.97 -7.22 -4.37
CA PHE A 76 7.41 -6.02 -3.66
C PHE A 76 8.19 -6.36 -2.38
N ASN A 77 7.76 -7.37 -1.61
CA ASN A 77 8.52 -7.77 -0.42
C ASN A 77 9.94 -8.26 -0.79
N LYS A 78 10.05 -9.08 -1.82
CA LYS A 78 11.33 -9.57 -2.34
C LYS A 78 12.26 -8.42 -2.73
N VAL A 79 11.80 -7.52 -3.59
CA VAL A 79 12.63 -6.44 -4.10
C VAL A 79 13.00 -5.43 -3.02
N THR A 80 12.12 -5.17 -2.05
CA THR A 80 12.39 -4.24 -0.95
C THR A 80 13.51 -4.74 -0.04
N LEU A 81 13.56 -6.05 0.25
CA LEU A 81 14.64 -6.66 1.04
C LEU A 81 16.01 -6.57 0.36
N MET A 82 16.06 -6.35 -0.94
CA MET A 82 17.31 -6.19 -1.72
C MET A 82 17.81 -4.75 -1.77
N ALA A 83 16.99 -3.78 -1.34
CA ALA A 83 17.35 -2.37 -1.36
C ALA A 83 18.42 -2.06 -0.32
N SER A 84 19.40 -1.24 -0.71
CA SER A 84 20.55 -0.89 0.13
C SER A 84 20.50 0.54 0.67
N GLY A 85 19.57 1.38 0.18
CA GLY A 85 19.42 2.77 0.62
C GLY A 85 18.87 2.90 2.03
N ASP A 86 19.15 4.03 2.67
CA ASP A 86 18.60 4.38 3.98
C ASP A 86 17.10 4.63 3.91
N TYR A 87 16.66 5.19 2.79
CA TYR A 87 15.27 5.44 2.41
C TYR A 87 14.89 4.60 1.19
N ILE A 88 13.73 3.92 1.27
CA ILE A 88 13.21 3.09 0.19
C ILE A 88 11.88 3.64 -0.27
N PHE A 89 11.81 4.05 -1.52
CA PHE A 89 10.61 4.51 -2.20
C PHE A 89 9.99 3.37 -3.01
N PHE A 90 8.66 3.35 -3.08
CA PHE A 90 7.92 2.36 -3.87
C PHE A 90 7.39 3.02 -5.14
N ALA A 91 7.60 2.35 -6.26
CA ALA A 91 7.12 2.81 -7.56
C ALA A 91 6.25 1.73 -8.21
N ASP A 92 5.04 2.11 -8.65
CA ASP A 92 4.27 1.32 -9.59
C ASP A 92 4.77 1.60 -11.01
N GLN A 93 4.60 0.65 -11.92
CA GLN A 93 5.17 0.70 -13.28
C GLN A 93 4.49 1.69 -14.23
N ASP A 94 3.34 2.26 -13.81
CA ASP A 94 2.39 2.97 -14.67
C ASP A 94 2.03 4.38 -14.16
N ASP A 95 2.65 4.83 -13.06
CA ASP A 95 2.46 6.16 -12.49
C ASP A 95 3.44 7.20 -13.05
N LEU A 96 3.29 8.45 -12.61
CA LEU A 96 4.27 9.52 -12.85
C LEU A 96 4.59 10.22 -11.54
N TRP A 97 5.87 10.33 -11.21
CA TRP A 97 6.33 11.10 -10.06
C TRP A 97 6.49 12.57 -10.40
N LEU A 98 6.12 13.48 -9.50
CA LEU A 98 6.49 14.87 -9.64
C LEU A 98 8.00 15.05 -9.39
N PRO A 99 8.63 16.06 -10.02
CA PRO A 99 10.09 16.18 -10.02
C PRO A 99 10.73 16.31 -8.63
N ASP A 100 10.02 16.85 -7.67
CA ASP A 100 10.48 17.14 -6.31
C ASP A 100 10.00 16.14 -5.23
N LYS A 101 9.45 14.98 -5.66
CA LYS A 101 8.93 13.97 -4.75
C LYS A 101 9.99 13.47 -3.79
N VAL A 102 11.13 13.04 -4.30
CA VAL A 102 12.19 12.46 -3.48
C VAL A 102 12.75 13.50 -2.52
N GLU A 103 13.07 14.69 -3.01
CA GLU A 103 13.60 15.80 -2.21
C GLU A 103 12.66 16.17 -1.04
N LYS A 104 11.37 16.38 -1.34
CA LYS A 104 10.38 16.75 -0.32
C LYS A 104 10.18 15.67 0.74
N MET A 105 10.06 14.41 0.32
CA MET A 105 9.82 13.32 1.26
C MET A 105 11.04 13.04 2.14
N VAL A 106 12.23 13.10 1.57
CA VAL A 106 13.48 12.95 2.35
C VAL A 106 13.63 14.09 3.34
N ALA A 107 13.39 15.34 2.94
CA ALA A 107 13.48 16.49 3.85
C ALA A 107 12.56 16.32 5.07
N VAL A 108 11.31 15.90 4.86
CA VAL A 108 10.37 15.62 5.97
C VAL A 108 10.88 14.50 6.88
N MET A 109 11.38 13.41 6.29
CA MET A 109 11.88 12.28 7.09
C MET A 109 13.17 12.63 7.85
N GLU A 110 14.03 13.50 7.33
CA GLU A 110 15.21 13.98 8.05
C GLU A 110 14.85 14.94 9.21
N GLU A 111 13.82 15.78 9.01
CA GLU A 111 13.32 16.68 10.07
C GLU A 111 12.58 15.91 11.20
N HIS A 112 11.98 14.76 10.89
CA HIS A 112 11.21 13.94 11.81
C HIS A 112 11.86 12.55 11.98
N GLU A 113 12.79 12.41 12.92
CA GLU A 113 13.54 11.17 13.14
C GLU A 113 12.64 9.98 13.51
N ASP A 114 11.51 10.23 14.14
CA ASP A 114 10.49 9.23 14.50
C ASP A 114 9.60 8.82 13.30
N CYS A 115 9.66 9.53 12.18
CA CYS A 115 8.97 9.15 10.96
C CYS A 115 9.66 7.94 10.33
N VAL A 116 9.05 6.76 10.45
CA VAL A 116 9.57 5.51 9.86
C VAL A 116 8.91 5.16 8.53
N VAL A 117 7.67 5.62 8.32
CA VAL A 117 6.95 5.57 7.04
C VAL A 117 6.31 6.93 6.78
N LEU A 118 6.64 7.52 5.65
CA LEU A 118 6.01 8.73 5.15
C LEU A 118 5.16 8.39 3.92
N CYS A 119 3.90 8.80 3.97
CA CYS A 119 2.96 8.72 2.86
C CYS A 119 2.69 10.11 2.28
N THR A 120 2.28 10.18 1.01
CA THR A 120 1.81 11.42 0.39
C THR A 120 0.45 11.22 -0.26
N ASP A 121 -0.18 12.33 -0.61
CA ASP A 121 -1.35 12.32 -1.48
C ASP A 121 -0.93 12.15 -2.96
N TYR A 122 -1.91 12.03 -3.84
CA TYR A 122 -1.69 11.85 -5.28
C TYR A 122 -2.77 12.58 -6.10
N GLU A 123 -2.43 12.88 -7.35
CA GLU A 123 -3.36 13.35 -8.36
C GLU A 123 -3.81 12.17 -9.25
N PRO A 124 -5.12 11.90 -9.41
CA PRO A 124 -5.58 10.84 -10.30
C PRO A 124 -5.43 11.26 -11.77
N MET A 125 -4.88 10.35 -12.60
CA MET A 125 -4.73 10.53 -14.04
C MET A 125 -5.45 9.39 -14.78
N TYR A 126 -6.48 9.72 -15.55
CA TYR A 126 -7.32 8.73 -16.23
C TYR A 126 -6.80 8.43 -17.63
N ASP A 127 -6.59 7.15 -17.96
CA ASP A 127 -6.19 6.67 -19.29
C ASP A 127 -7.19 5.64 -19.81
N GLY A 128 -7.99 6.01 -20.80
CA GLY A 128 -8.96 5.15 -21.45
C GLY A 128 -10.19 4.77 -20.61
N ILE A 129 -10.34 5.38 -19.42
CA ILE A 129 -11.50 5.19 -18.52
C ILE A 129 -12.16 6.54 -18.28
N ASP A 130 -13.50 6.54 -18.36
CA ASP A 130 -14.29 7.71 -17.99
C ASP A 130 -14.21 7.95 -16.47
N ALA A 131 -13.84 9.17 -16.08
CA ALA A 131 -13.76 9.60 -14.69
C ALA A 131 -15.07 9.38 -13.89
N SER A 132 -16.22 9.37 -14.55
CA SER A 132 -17.52 9.05 -13.93
C SER A 132 -17.62 7.62 -13.39
N HIS A 133 -16.80 6.70 -13.91
CA HIS A 133 -16.70 5.31 -13.46
C HIS A 133 -15.62 5.10 -12.40
N ALA A 134 -14.82 6.12 -12.10
CA ALA A 134 -13.81 6.05 -11.06
C ALA A 134 -14.47 5.97 -9.66
N PRO A 135 -13.87 5.25 -8.71
CA PRO A 135 -14.37 5.23 -7.35
C PRO A 135 -14.41 6.63 -6.75
N ARG A 136 -15.52 6.98 -6.08
CA ARG A 136 -15.69 8.30 -5.45
C ARG A 136 -14.53 8.73 -4.53
N LYS A 137 -13.82 7.78 -3.92
CA LYS A 137 -12.61 8.03 -3.11
C LYS A 137 -11.46 8.67 -3.89
N ILE A 138 -11.38 8.40 -5.19
CA ILE A 138 -10.35 8.96 -6.09
C ILE A 138 -10.78 10.31 -6.63
N MET A 139 -12.09 10.60 -6.65
CA MET A 139 -12.64 11.86 -7.13
C MET A 139 -12.63 12.97 -6.08
N ASP A 140 -12.54 12.61 -4.79
CA ASP A 140 -12.35 13.62 -3.74
C ASP A 140 -10.93 14.18 -3.90
N LYS A 141 -10.82 15.48 -4.18
CA LYS A 141 -9.52 16.17 -4.26
C LYS A 141 -8.78 15.95 -2.95
N MET A 142 -7.60 15.34 -3.04
CA MET A 142 -6.69 15.27 -1.92
C MET A 142 -6.23 16.69 -1.58
N PRO A 143 -6.16 17.08 -0.29
CA PRO A 143 -5.67 18.40 0.07
C PRO A 143 -4.19 18.51 -0.33
N ASP A 144 -3.87 19.48 -1.21
CA ASP A 144 -2.51 19.77 -1.64
C ASP A 144 -2.02 21.04 -0.93
N ASN A 145 -1.81 20.95 0.38
CA ASN A 145 -1.52 22.10 1.25
C ASN A 145 -0.21 21.94 2.05
N ASN A 146 0.55 20.88 1.79
CA ASN A 146 1.79 20.52 2.47
C ASN A 146 1.66 20.35 4.00
N LEU A 147 0.45 20.13 4.51
CA LEU A 147 0.25 19.80 5.92
C LEU A 147 0.84 18.41 6.22
N LEU A 148 1.63 18.29 7.26
CA LEU A 148 2.14 17.03 7.77
C LEU A 148 1.25 16.56 8.92
N GLU A 149 0.69 15.35 8.79
CA GLU A 149 -0.15 14.71 9.80
C GLU A 149 0.54 13.45 10.34
N LYS A 150 0.66 13.35 11.67
CA LYS A 150 1.06 12.10 12.32
C LYS A 150 -0.15 11.20 12.50
N ILE A 151 -0.12 10.05 11.84
CA ILE A 151 -1.21 9.08 11.89
C ILE A 151 -1.08 8.22 13.15
N THR A 152 -1.97 8.46 14.10
CA THR A 152 -2.01 7.70 15.36
C THR A 152 -2.92 6.48 15.24
N LEU A 153 -2.52 5.38 15.89
CA LEU A 153 -3.29 4.14 15.88
C LEU A 153 -4.64 4.32 16.56
N SER A 154 -5.70 4.07 15.82
CA SER A 154 -7.09 4.14 16.25
C SER A 154 -7.94 3.11 15.50
N PRO A 155 -9.17 2.81 15.93
CA PRO A 155 -10.04 1.90 15.18
C PRO A 155 -10.29 2.31 13.73
N GLY A 156 -10.26 3.60 13.41
CA GLY A 156 -10.45 4.11 12.04
C GLY A 156 -9.18 4.10 11.20
N SER A 157 -8.01 4.34 11.81
CA SER A 157 -6.74 4.45 11.11
C SER A 157 -6.11 3.12 10.72
N VAL A 158 -6.60 1.98 11.25
CA VAL A 158 -6.14 0.64 10.84
C VAL A 158 -6.40 0.33 9.37
N TYR A 159 -7.33 1.05 8.74
CA TYR A 159 -7.57 0.93 7.29
C TYR A 159 -6.59 1.83 6.54
N ILE A 160 -5.93 1.25 5.54
CA ILE A 160 -4.94 1.98 4.75
C ILE A 160 -5.50 3.28 4.18
N GLY A 161 -4.76 4.37 4.33
CA GLY A 161 -5.13 5.71 3.89
C GLY A 161 -4.31 6.25 2.71
N ALA A 162 -3.27 5.52 2.25
CA ALA A 162 -2.39 5.95 1.17
C ALA A 162 -2.14 4.79 0.18
N LEU A 163 -1.64 5.10 -1.02
CA LEU A 163 -1.21 4.11 -2.01
C LEU A 163 0.26 3.75 -1.81
N GLY A 164 0.65 2.52 -2.19
CA GLY A 164 2.04 2.06 -2.11
C GLY A 164 3.02 2.97 -2.87
N CYS A 165 2.67 3.39 -4.09
CA CYS A 165 3.47 4.31 -4.91
C CYS A 165 3.67 5.70 -4.28
N CYS A 166 2.90 6.04 -3.24
CA CYS A 166 3.00 7.28 -2.47
C CYS A 166 3.83 7.14 -1.19
N MET A 167 4.49 6.00 -0.96
CA MET A 167 5.17 5.70 0.30
C MET A 167 6.69 5.75 0.18
N CYS A 168 7.33 6.16 1.28
CA CYS A 168 8.74 6.00 1.58
C CYS A 168 8.89 5.39 2.97
N VAL A 169 9.84 4.45 3.14
CA VAL A 169 10.13 3.77 4.40
C VAL A 169 11.61 3.86 4.75
N ARG A 170 11.93 4.00 6.03
CA ARG A 170 13.30 3.80 6.53
C ARG A 170 13.67 2.33 6.41
N ARG A 171 14.79 2.01 5.77
CA ARG A 171 15.25 0.62 5.57
C ARG A 171 15.35 -0.17 6.89
N ASN A 172 15.88 0.46 7.95
CA ASN A 172 16.00 -0.22 9.24
C ASN A 172 14.64 -0.64 9.81
N PHE A 173 13.62 0.22 9.67
CA PHE A 173 12.26 -0.11 10.06
C PHE A 173 11.68 -1.24 9.21
N TYR A 174 11.93 -1.24 7.89
CA TYR A 174 11.46 -2.33 7.03
C TYR A 174 12.02 -3.69 7.46
N HIS A 175 13.29 -3.74 7.85
CA HIS A 175 13.91 -4.96 8.40
C HIS A 175 13.34 -5.31 9.78
N GLU A 176 13.11 -4.34 10.65
CA GLU A 176 12.51 -4.54 11.97
C GLU A 176 11.13 -5.21 11.88
N ILE A 177 10.32 -4.81 10.90
CA ILE A 177 8.96 -5.36 10.74
C ILE A 177 8.90 -6.68 9.95
N SER A 178 10.02 -7.17 9.43
CA SER A 178 10.07 -8.42 8.65
C SER A 178 9.53 -9.65 9.41
N PRO A 179 9.73 -9.83 10.74
CA PRO A 179 9.20 -10.96 11.48
C PRO A 179 7.66 -10.99 11.59
N TYR A 180 6.99 -9.90 11.28
CA TYR A 180 5.52 -9.80 11.35
C TYR A 180 4.86 -10.02 9.98
N TRP A 181 5.65 -10.27 8.93
CA TRP A 181 5.13 -10.49 7.58
C TRP A 181 4.47 -11.88 7.43
N PHE A 182 3.49 -11.97 6.53
CA PHE A 182 2.89 -13.21 6.05
C PHE A 182 2.61 -13.12 4.55
N ASP A 183 2.58 -14.27 3.88
CA ASP A 183 2.45 -14.39 2.42
C ASP A 183 1.19 -13.67 1.90
N GLY A 184 1.37 -12.90 0.84
CA GLY A 184 0.30 -12.17 0.19
C GLY A 184 -0.17 -10.90 0.92
N TRP A 185 0.51 -10.47 2.00
CA TRP A 185 0.20 -9.20 2.62
C TRP A 185 0.80 -8.05 1.81
N ALA A 186 -0.08 -7.20 1.25
CA ALA A 186 0.35 -6.05 0.48
C ALA A 186 1.30 -5.15 1.28
N GLN A 187 2.40 -4.74 0.66
CA GLN A 187 3.48 -3.97 1.31
C GLN A 187 2.96 -2.63 1.87
N ASP A 188 2.06 -1.97 1.18
CA ASP A 188 1.48 -0.69 1.58
C ASP A 188 0.61 -0.81 2.83
N ASP A 189 -0.30 -1.80 2.88
CA ASP A 189 -1.12 -2.06 4.06
C ASP A 189 -0.26 -2.47 5.26
N ARG A 190 0.79 -3.28 5.04
CA ARG A 190 1.74 -3.66 6.08
C ARG A 190 2.49 -2.46 6.66
N MET A 191 3.07 -1.64 5.81
CA MET A 191 3.82 -0.46 6.25
C MET A 191 2.93 0.52 6.98
N TRP A 192 1.75 0.83 6.43
CA TRP A 192 0.76 1.70 7.06
C TRP A 192 0.41 1.24 8.48
N ARG A 193 0.10 -0.04 8.65
CA ARG A 193 -0.34 -0.60 9.94
C ARG A 193 0.79 -0.71 10.95
N LEU A 194 1.94 -1.26 10.55
CA LEU A 194 3.05 -1.49 11.49
C LEU A 194 3.77 -0.20 11.86
N ALA A 195 3.81 0.81 10.96
CA ALA A 195 4.32 2.13 11.30
C ALA A 195 3.48 2.84 12.38
N GLN A 196 2.15 2.62 12.39
CA GLN A 196 1.30 3.13 13.49
C GLN A 196 1.59 2.42 14.81
N CYS A 197 1.87 1.11 14.81
CA CYS A 197 2.30 0.40 16.01
C CYS A 197 3.62 0.95 16.55
N ALA A 198 4.48 1.47 15.66
CA ALA A 198 5.74 2.12 16.00
C ALA A 198 5.60 3.62 16.33
N GLU A 199 4.39 4.21 16.19
CA GLU A 199 4.14 5.66 16.34
C GLU A 199 4.94 6.52 15.34
N GLY A 200 5.27 5.95 14.18
CA GLY A 200 6.10 6.58 13.17
C GLY A 200 5.46 6.64 11.77
N CYS A 201 4.12 6.59 11.68
CA CYS A 201 3.39 6.76 10.42
C CYS A 201 3.00 8.22 10.23
N TYR A 202 3.39 8.80 9.09
CA TYR A 202 3.11 10.19 8.74
C TYR A 202 2.47 10.29 7.34
N LEU A 203 1.62 11.27 7.15
CA LEU A 203 1.01 11.63 5.88
C LEU A 203 1.28 13.11 5.58
N LEU A 204 1.98 13.36 4.49
CA LEU A 204 2.19 14.69 3.93
C LEU A 204 1.12 14.96 2.89
N HIS A 205 0.26 15.94 3.13
CA HIS A 205 -0.78 16.37 2.21
C HIS A 205 -0.19 17.16 1.03
N SER A 206 0.54 16.45 0.17
CA SER A 206 1.13 16.97 -1.05
C SER A 206 0.97 15.95 -2.18
N ASN A 207 0.46 16.39 -3.33
CA ASN A 207 0.28 15.54 -4.50
C ASN A 207 1.63 15.37 -5.21
N LEU A 208 2.39 14.33 -4.84
CA LEU A 208 3.72 14.06 -5.38
C LEU A 208 3.75 12.92 -6.42
N VAL A 209 2.58 12.33 -6.69
CA VAL A 209 2.40 11.27 -7.68
C VAL A 209 1.17 11.57 -8.52
N ARG A 210 1.25 11.41 -9.83
CA ARG A 210 0.09 11.27 -10.71
C ARG A 210 -0.21 9.79 -10.88
N HIS A 211 -1.22 9.32 -10.16
CA HIS A 211 -1.61 7.91 -10.18
C HIS A 211 -2.47 7.61 -11.39
N ARG A 212 -1.97 6.73 -12.26
CA ARG A 212 -2.66 6.35 -13.49
C ARG A 212 -3.76 5.33 -13.22
N ILE A 213 -4.96 5.66 -13.70
CA ILE A 213 -6.16 4.81 -13.58
C ILE A 213 -6.54 4.33 -14.96
N HIS A 214 -6.43 3.01 -15.18
CA HIS A 214 -6.75 2.33 -16.43
C HIS A 214 -7.38 0.96 -16.18
N GLY A 215 -7.83 0.29 -17.26
CA GLY A 215 -8.59 -0.97 -17.15
C GLY A 215 -7.85 -2.14 -16.49
N ASN A 216 -6.52 -2.09 -16.44
CA ASN A 216 -5.66 -3.18 -15.98
C ASN A 216 -5.00 -2.94 -14.61
N ASN A 217 -5.39 -1.88 -13.89
CA ASN A 217 -4.86 -1.69 -12.53
C ASN A 217 -5.16 -2.91 -11.65
N THR A 218 -4.18 -3.34 -10.86
CA THR A 218 -4.31 -4.45 -9.91
C THR A 218 -5.37 -4.16 -8.86
N ALA A 219 -5.44 -2.93 -8.38
CA ALA A 219 -6.48 -2.45 -7.46
C ALA A 219 -7.80 -2.30 -8.22
N THR A 220 -8.59 -3.37 -8.29
CA THR A 220 -9.93 -3.34 -8.88
C THR A 220 -10.93 -2.76 -7.89
N TYR A 221 -11.20 -1.49 -8.06
CA TYR A 221 -12.22 -0.78 -7.30
C TYR A 221 -13.60 -1.41 -7.51
N GLY A 222 -14.30 -1.74 -6.41
CA GLY A 222 -15.71 -2.14 -6.46
C GLY A 222 -16.03 -3.63 -6.59
N LYS A 223 -15.08 -4.55 -6.56
CA LYS A 223 -15.32 -5.98 -6.82
C LYS A 223 -15.47 -6.89 -5.58
N TYR A 224 -15.65 -6.34 -4.39
CA TYR A 224 -15.90 -7.16 -3.18
C TYR A 224 -17.41 -7.42 -2.95
N HIS A 225 -18.14 -7.75 -4.03
CA HIS A 225 -19.59 -7.97 -3.94
C HIS A 225 -19.97 -9.41 -3.61
N THR A 226 -19.05 -10.37 -3.73
CA THR A 226 -19.31 -11.77 -3.40
C THR A 226 -18.95 -12.09 -1.95
N VAL A 227 -19.67 -13.02 -1.34
CA VAL A 227 -19.38 -13.56 -0.01
C VAL A 227 -17.94 -14.03 0.10
N GLU A 228 -17.48 -14.82 -0.86
CA GLU A 228 -16.14 -15.40 -0.90
C GLU A 228 -15.04 -14.32 -0.87
N LYS A 229 -15.13 -13.29 -1.73
CA LYS A 229 -14.16 -12.19 -1.78
C LYS A 229 -14.13 -11.39 -0.48
N ARG A 230 -15.30 -11.18 0.14
CA ARG A 230 -15.36 -10.49 1.44
C ARG A 230 -14.78 -11.33 2.57
N VAL A 231 -15.06 -12.63 2.59
CA VAL A 231 -14.46 -13.54 3.57
C VAL A 231 -12.94 -13.54 3.43
N LYS A 232 -12.42 -13.65 2.20
CA LYS A 232 -10.97 -13.56 1.95
C LYS A 232 -10.38 -12.24 2.46
N LEU A 233 -11.03 -11.10 2.16
CA LEU A 233 -10.61 -9.80 2.67
C LEU A 233 -10.58 -9.74 4.19
N PHE A 234 -11.66 -10.18 4.86
CA PHE A 234 -11.74 -10.13 6.32
C PHE A 234 -10.76 -11.08 7.00
N THR A 235 -10.48 -12.23 6.39
CA THR A 235 -9.43 -13.15 6.87
C THR A 235 -8.04 -12.52 6.75
N ALA A 236 -7.75 -11.85 5.64
CA ALA A 236 -6.49 -11.10 5.49
C ALA A 236 -6.36 -10.00 6.56
N MET A 237 -7.46 -9.27 6.84
CA MET A 237 -7.49 -8.28 7.91
C MET A 237 -7.27 -8.89 9.29
N GLN A 238 -7.81 -10.08 9.58
CA GLN A 238 -7.54 -10.80 10.83
C GLN A 238 -6.06 -11.15 10.98
N ASN A 239 -5.41 -11.61 9.93
CA ASN A 239 -3.98 -11.90 9.94
C ASN A 239 -3.15 -10.62 10.22
N ALA A 240 -3.52 -9.50 9.59
CA ALA A 240 -2.89 -8.21 9.84
C ALA A 240 -3.10 -7.73 11.28
N ASP A 241 -4.31 -7.88 11.84
CA ASP A 241 -4.60 -7.54 13.23
C ASP A 241 -3.77 -8.37 14.22
N GLN A 242 -3.56 -9.66 13.92
CA GLN A 242 -2.69 -10.53 14.74
C GLN A 242 -1.22 -10.10 14.68
N ALA A 243 -0.72 -9.73 13.51
CA ALA A 243 0.62 -9.20 13.34
C ALA A 243 0.82 -7.89 14.10
N MET A 244 -0.15 -6.95 13.98
CA MET A 244 -0.15 -5.70 14.75
C MET A 244 -0.19 -5.97 16.26
N LYS A 245 -1.09 -6.86 16.71
CA LYS A 245 -1.21 -7.23 18.12
C LYS A 245 0.12 -7.74 18.66
N LYS A 246 0.78 -8.67 17.95
CA LYS A 246 2.08 -9.19 18.32
C LYS A 246 3.12 -8.08 18.44
N MET A 247 3.24 -7.21 17.44
CA MET A 247 4.20 -6.10 17.48
C MET A 247 3.95 -5.13 18.64
N LEU A 248 2.68 -4.85 18.94
CA LEU A 248 2.30 -4.00 20.07
C LEU A 248 2.67 -4.63 21.41
N GLU A 249 2.46 -5.95 21.58
CA GLU A 249 2.85 -6.72 22.76
C GLU A 249 4.37 -6.74 22.93
N ASP A 250 5.12 -7.01 21.85
CA ASP A 250 6.58 -6.98 21.84
C ASP A 250 7.14 -5.60 22.25
N ARG A 251 6.37 -4.52 22.02
CA ARG A 251 6.68 -3.13 22.40
C ARG A 251 6.05 -2.70 23.73
N GLY A 252 5.38 -3.58 24.46
CA GLY A 252 4.73 -3.28 25.75
C GLY A 252 3.47 -2.40 25.66
N LYS A 253 2.87 -2.26 24.46
CA LYS A 253 1.70 -1.42 24.20
C LYS A 253 0.40 -2.21 24.37
N TRP A 254 0.14 -2.66 25.58
CA TRP A 254 -0.95 -3.57 25.92
C TRP A 254 -2.34 -3.01 25.65
N LYS A 255 -2.55 -1.70 25.83
CA LYS A 255 -3.85 -1.06 25.60
C LYS A 255 -4.23 -1.11 24.12
N GLU A 256 -3.28 -0.81 23.24
CA GLU A 256 -3.43 -0.83 21.80
C GLU A 256 -3.57 -2.29 21.30
N SER A 257 -2.86 -3.24 21.89
CA SER A 257 -3.01 -4.67 21.62
C SER A 257 -4.44 -5.16 21.88
N VAL A 258 -5.06 -4.75 22.99
CA VAL A 258 -6.47 -5.05 23.28
C VAL A 258 -7.42 -4.44 22.25
N MET A 259 -7.10 -3.26 21.72
CA MET A 259 -7.89 -2.66 20.63
C MET A 259 -7.83 -3.52 19.36
N MET A 260 -6.64 -4.02 19.00
CA MET A 260 -6.48 -4.91 17.84
C MET A 260 -7.20 -6.24 18.03
N GLU A 261 -7.21 -6.79 19.24
CA GLU A 261 -8.02 -7.98 19.54
C GLU A 261 -9.51 -7.75 19.35
N LYS A 262 -10.02 -6.58 19.74
CA LYS A 262 -11.42 -6.20 19.50
C LYS A 262 -11.73 -6.08 18.00
N HIS A 263 -10.81 -5.47 17.22
CA HIS A 263 -10.97 -5.37 15.78
C HIS A 263 -10.98 -6.75 15.11
N ASN A 264 -10.10 -7.65 15.53
CA ASN A 264 -10.05 -9.03 15.05
C ASN A 264 -11.36 -9.79 15.36
N ARG A 265 -11.91 -9.68 16.57
CA ARG A 265 -13.22 -10.26 16.93
C ARG A 265 -14.35 -9.69 16.08
N MET A 266 -14.31 -8.40 15.78
CA MET A 266 -15.29 -7.82 14.85
C MET A 266 -15.22 -8.50 13.48
N MET A 267 -14.01 -8.73 12.94
CA MET A 267 -13.85 -9.44 11.65
C MET A 267 -14.41 -10.86 11.71
N GLU A 268 -14.24 -11.57 12.83
CA GLU A 268 -14.84 -12.89 13.03
C GLU A 268 -16.37 -12.84 12.98
N HIS A 269 -17.00 -11.89 13.66
CA HIS A 269 -18.45 -11.70 13.61
C HIS A 269 -18.94 -11.35 12.20
N ARG A 270 -18.21 -10.52 11.45
CA ARG A 270 -18.52 -10.16 10.06
C ARG A 270 -18.44 -11.38 9.13
N ILE A 271 -17.39 -12.22 9.29
CA ILE A 271 -17.24 -13.46 8.51
C ILE A 271 -18.41 -14.41 8.80
N ARG A 272 -18.74 -14.65 10.08
CA ARG A 272 -19.87 -15.50 10.46
C ARG A 272 -21.20 -14.98 9.92
N LEU A 273 -21.43 -13.68 9.96
CA LEU A 273 -22.63 -13.07 9.42
C LEU A 273 -22.80 -13.36 7.92
N ILE A 274 -21.78 -13.11 7.12
CA ILE A 274 -21.91 -13.19 5.66
C ILE A 274 -21.72 -14.60 5.10
N ARG A 275 -20.84 -15.43 5.69
CA ARG A 275 -20.54 -16.79 5.25
C ARG A 275 -21.60 -17.78 5.76
N ASP A 276 -21.87 -17.73 7.05
CA ASP A 276 -22.69 -18.73 7.76
C ASP A 276 -24.14 -18.26 7.92
N ARG A 277 -24.44 -17.02 7.47
CA ARG A 277 -25.75 -16.37 7.63
C ARG A 277 -26.24 -16.35 9.08
N HIS A 278 -25.29 -16.17 9.99
CA HIS A 278 -25.57 -16.14 11.42
C HIS A 278 -26.10 -14.76 11.84
N PHE A 279 -27.38 -14.50 11.60
CA PHE A 279 -28.01 -13.19 11.84
C PHE A 279 -27.98 -12.73 13.30
N ALA A 280 -27.97 -13.65 14.27
CA ALA A 280 -27.76 -13.28 15.68
C ALA A 280 -26.41 -12.56 15.89
N GLY A 281 -25.45 -12.76 14.99
CA GLY A 281 -24.17 -12.03 14.97
C GLY A 281 -24.29 -10.55 14.64
N CYS A 282 -25.44 -10.06 14.11
CA CYS A 282 -25.65 -8.64 13.88
C CYS A 282 -25.66 -7.83 15.19
N ILE A 283 -26.19 -8.41 16.27
CA ILE A 283 -26.32 -7.72 17.57
C ILE A 283 -24.95 -7.37 18.15
N PRO A 284 -23.99 -8.31 18.29
CA PRO A 284 -22.63 -7.97 18.71
C PRO A 284 -21.96 -6.92 17.85
N LEU A 285 -22.17 -6.92 16.51
CA LEU A 285 -21.58 -5.97 15.59
C LEU A 285 -22.00 -4.51 15.85
N LEU A 286 -23.15 -4.27 16.48
CA LEU A 286 -23.56 -2.93 16.90
C LEU A 286 -22.57 -2.33 17.91
N GLY A 287 -21.97 -3.14 18.78
CA GLY A 287 -20.92 -2.72 19.72
C GLY A 287 -19.59 -2.35 19.05
N TYR A 288 -19.41 -2.69 17.77
CA TYR A 288 -18.18 -2.44 16.99
C TYR A 288 -18.35 -1.36 15.90
N LEU A 289 -19.45 -0.60 15.89
CA LEU A 289 -19.69 0.39 14.83
C LEU A 289 -18.55 1.42 14.69
N GLY A 290 -17.90 1.78 15.80
CA GLY A 290 -16.72 2.66 15.80
C GLY A 290 -15.47 2.07 15.17
N TYR A 291 -15.44 0.76 14.90
CA TYR A 291 -14.36 0.06 14.23
C TYR A 291 -14.59 -0.11 12.72
N TYR A 292 -15.77 0.22 12.21
CA TYR A 292 -16.02 0.17 10.77
C TYR A 292 -15.39 1.37 10.07
N GLN A 293 -14.71 1.15 8.96
CA GLN A 293 -14.26 2.25 8.10
C GLN A 293 -15.41 3.14 7.64
N LYS A 294 -16.57 2.54 7.38
CA LYS A 294 -17.83 3.23 7.08
C LYS A 294 -18.98 2.47 7.74
N VAL A 295 -19.74 3.11 8.61
CA VAL A 295 -20.89 2.50 9.31
C VAL A 295 -21.91 1.87 8.34
N LYS A 296 -22.12 2.46 7.16
CA LYS A 296 -22.98 1.89 6.12
C LYS A 296 -22.55 0.49 5.65
N SER A 297 -21.27 0.11 5.82
CA SER A 297 -20.80 -1.23 5.47
C SER A 297 -21.49 -2.33 6.30
N TYR A 298 -21.87 -2.04 7.54
CA TYR A 298 -22.66 -2.92 8.36
C TYR A 298 -24.01 -3.28 7.70
N LEU A 299 -24.74 -2.29 7.20
CA LEU A 299 -26.02 -2.52 6.49
C LEU A 299 -25.84 -3.29 5.18
N VAL A 300 -24.76 -2.99 4.44
CA VAL A 300 -24.43 -3.71 3.21
C VAL A 300 -24.17 -5.20 3.49
N GLU A 301 -23.50 -5.53 4.59
CA GLU A 301 -23.18 -6.91 4.97
C GLU A 301 -24.45 -7.68 5.38
N ILE A 302 -25.37 -7.05 6.11
CA ILE A 302 -26.69 -7.63 6.36
C ILE A 302 -27.41 -7.92 5.04
N GLY A 303 -27.40 -6.95 4.11
CA GLY A 303 -28.00 -7.12 2.78
C GLY A 303 -27.39 -8.28 1.99
N ILE A 304 -26.08 -8.50 2.08
CA ILE A 304 -25.40 -9.64 1.45
C ILE A 304 -25.81 -10.96 2.12
N ALA A 305 -25.87 -11.00 3.44
CA ALA A 305 -26.28 -12.20 4.19
C ALA A 305 -27.73 -12.61 3.91
N VAL A 306 -28.62 -11.65 3.64
CA VAL A 306 -30.06 -11.90 3.33
C VAL A 306 -30.27 -12.35 1.91
N LYS A 307 -29.49 -11.87 0.94
CA LYS A 307 -29.65 -12.25 -0.48
C LYS A 307 -29.44 -13.75 -0.64
N LYS A 308 -30.48 -14.45 -1.12
CA LYS A 308 -30.34 -15.82 -1.63
C LYS A 308 -29.40 -15.78 -2.85
N LYS A 309 -28.55 -16.82 -2.99
CA LYS A 309 -27.83 -17.08 -4.22
C LYS A 309 -28.78 -17.18 -5.39
#